data_ef34afdd850f85aea890de7c54d0ccda
#
_entry.id   ef34afdd850f85aea890de7c54d0ccda
#
_cell.length_a   1.000
_cell.length_b   1.000
_cell.length_c   1.000
_cell.angle_alpha   90.00
_cell.angle_beta   90.00
_cell.angle_gamma   90.00
#
_symmetry.space_group_name_H-M   'P 1'
#
loop_
_entity.id
_entity.type
_entity.pdbx_description
1 polymer ?
#
loop_
_entity_poly.entity_id
_entity_poly.type
_entity_poly.pdbx_seq_one_letter_code
_entity_poly.pdbx_strand_id
1 'polypeptide(L)'
;MVSDQGPAPQVGDVGIVKSVNTSPKKGMRKAPAESGAIDLLADFGVEDDAHAGDWHRQVSFLAEESIQVARDHGLDVGYGDFAENITTSGINVKEMPLGTRLQVGTALVEVSQIGKICHTRCAIYYLAGDCIFPREGIFGWVVEPGVVRVGDEVRVLSLGEGEVHRTLCDKPKKH
;
A
#
# COMPACT_ATOMS: atom_id res chain seq x y z
N MET A 1 16.06 7.15 7.23
CA MET A 1 15.76 6.67 5.87
C MET A 1 14.47 7.32 5.37
N VAL A 2 14.56 8.21 4.43
CA VAL A 2 13.43 8.87 3.78
C VAL A 2 13.68 8.87 2.27
N SER A 3 12.71 8.42 1.48
CA SER A 3 12.83 8.43 0.03
C SER A 3 12.40 9.78 -0.58
N ASP A 4 13.00 10.11 -1.71
CA ASP A 4 12.49 11.17 -2.59
C ASP A 4 11.62 10.51 -3.66
N GLN A 5 10.33 10.79 -3.62
CA GLN A 5 9.36 10.28 -4.58
C GLN A 5 8.92 11.37 -5.58
N GLY A 6 9.64 12.49 -5.60
CA GLY A 6 9.34 13.61 -6.49
C GLY A 6 8.39 14.63 -5.86
N PRO A 7 7.82 15.51 -6.70
CA PRO A 7 6.96 16.59 -6.23
C PRO A 7 5.66 16.08 -5.60
N ALA A 8 4.97 16.95 -4.87
CA ALA A 8 3.66 16.66 -4.29
C ALA A 8 2.68 16.15 -5.37
N PRO A 9 1.81 15.18 -5.02
CA PRO A 9 0.88 14.59 -5.97
C PRO A 9 -0.08 15.62 -6.59
N GLN A 10 -0.39 15.42 -7.87
CA GLN A 10 -1.37 16.20 -8.61
C GLN A 10 -2.34 15.28 -9.35
N VAL A 11 -3.55 15.78 -9.62
CA VAL A 11 -4.51 15.06 -10.46
C VAL A 11 -3.90 14.79 -11.83
N GLY A 12 -4.04 13.54 -12.29
CA GLY A 12 -3.47 13.07 -13.55
C GLY A 12 -2.07 12.46 -13.44
N ASP A 13 -1.41 12.52 -12.28
CA ASP A 13 -0.15 11.82 -12.06
C ASP A 13 -0.33 10.31 -12.24
N VAL A 14 0.63 9.69 -12.89
CA VAL A 14 0.62 8.26 -13.20
C VAL A 14 1.92 7.62 -12.75
N GLY A 15 1.80 6.53 -12.01
CA GLY A 15 2.89 5.62 -11.69
C GLY A 15 2.60 4.22 -12.22
N ILE A 16 3.50 3.30 -11.93
CA ILE A 16 3.45 1.90 -12.39
C ILE A 16 3.45 0.96 -11.19
N VAL A 17 2.65 -0.11 -11.29
CA VAL A 17 2.68 -1.23 -10.36
C VAL A 17 3.90 -2.09 -10.66
N LYS A 18 4.82 -2.17 -9.70
CA LYS A 18 6.05 -2.96 -9.83
C LYS A 18 5.90 -4.38 -9.29
N SER A 19 5.05 -4.54 -8.28
CA SER A 19 4.76 -5.84 -7.69
C SER A 19 3.41 -5.81 -6.98
N VAL A 20 2.77 -6.98 -6.92
CA VAL A 20 1.56 -7.22 -6.14
C VAL A 20 1.84 -8.38 -5.18
N ASN A 21 1.58 -8.17 -3.89
CA ASN A 21 2.08 -9.05 -2.84
C ASN A 21 0.97 -9.40 -1.85
N THR A 22 0.99 -10.63 -1.37
CA THR A 22 0.01 -11.15 -0.41
C THR A 22 0.66 -11.99 0.69
N SER A 23 -0.03 -12.13 1.81
CA SER A 23 0.34 -13.04 2.88
C SER A 23 -0.92 -13.58 3.58
N PRO A 24 -0.94 -14.86 3.94
CA PRO A 24 -2.05 -15.44 4.70
C PRO A 24 -2.07 -15.01 6.18
N LYS A 25 -0.99 -14.41 6.69
CA LYS A 25 -0.84 -14.02 8.11
C LYS A 25 -0.46 -12.56 8.27
N LYS A 26 -1.08 -11.88 9.26
CA LYS A 26 -0.71 -10.53 9.67
C LYS A 26 0.68 -10.49 10.32
N GLY A 27 1.37 -9.35 10.19
CA GLY A 27 2.68 -9.13 10.79
C GLY A 27 3.82 -9.92 10.15
N MET A 28 3.57 -10.52 9.00
CA MET A 28 4.56 -11.27 8.22
C MET A 28 4.87 -10.52 6.92
N ARG A 29 6.04 -10.83 6.35
CA ARG A 29 6.36 -10.41 4.99
C ARG A 29 5.30 -10.91 4.03
N LYS A 30 5.03 -10.14 3.00
CA LYS A 30 4.22 -10.60 1.87
C LYS A 30 5.15 -11.10 0.77
N ALA A 31 4.64 -12.00 -0.04
CA ALA A 31 5.36 -12.51 -1.20
C ALA A 31 4.69 -12.02 -2.49
N PRO A 32 5.48 -11.72 -3.54
CA PRO A 32 4.91 -11.45 -4.85
C PRO A 32 3.99 -12.58 -5.30
N ALA A 33 2.81 -12.22 -5.80
CA ALA A 33 1.86 -13.19 -6.34
C ALA A 33 2.44 -13.87 -7.58
N GLU A 34 2.41 -15.20 -7.61
CA GLU A 34 2.99 -15.98 -8.74
C GLU A 34 2.34 -15.63 -10.08
N SER A 35 1.03 -15.35 -10.07
CA SER A 35 0.30 -14.93 -11.27
C SER A 35 0.65 -13.52 -11.74
N GLY A 36 1.32 -12.72 -10.91
CA GLY A 36 1.55 -11.29 -11.18
C GLY A 36 0.28 -10.43 -11.09
N ALA A 37 -0.79 -10.95 -10.50
CA ALA A 37 -2.08 -10.28 -10.38
C ALA A 37 -2.73 -10.53 -9.01
N ILE A 38 -3.48 -9.55 -8.53
CA ILE A 38 -4.33 -9.67 -7.34
C ILE A 38 -5.72 -9.11 -7.64
N ASP A 39 -6.73 -9.66 -6.99
CA ASP A 39 -8.10 -9.18 -7.04
C ASP A 39 -8.39 -8.27 -5.84
N LEU A 40 -8.87 -7.07 -6.11
CA LEU A 40 -9.37 -6.15 -5.09
C LEU A 40 -10.89 -6.25 -5.02
N LEU A 41 -11.41 -6.55 -3.83
CA LEU A 41 -12.84 -6.67 -3.57
C LEU A 41 -13.35 -5.41 -2.89
N ALA A 42 -14.51 -4.91 -3.34
CA ALA A 42 -15.09 -3.68 -2.81
C ALA A 42 -15.35 -3.78 -1.30
N ASP A 43 -14.96 -2.75 -0.57
CA ASP A 43 -15.08 -2.64 0.89
C ASP A 43 -14.56 -3.86 1.67
N PHE A 44 -13.54 -4.51 1.13
CA PHE A 44 -12.88 -5.68 1.74
C PHE A 44 -11.36 -5.61 1.62
N GLY A 45 -10.83 -5.45 0.41
CA GLY A 45 -9.39 -5.39 0.15
C GLY A 45 -8.91 -6.48 -0.80
N VAL A 46 -7.69 -6.94 -0.61
CA VAL A 46 -7.08 -7.96 -1.47
C VAL A 46 -7.63 -9.35 -1.11
N GLU A 47 -8.16 -10.05 -2.10
CA GLU A 47 -8.63 -11.42 -1.93
C GLU A 47 -7.49 -12.33 -1.44
N ASP A 48 -7.80 -13.18 -0.46
CA ASP A 48 -6.84 -14.10 0.17
C ASP A 48 -5.67 -13.45 0.93
N ASP A 49 -5.77 -12.16 1.24
CA ASP A 49 -4.76 -11.46 2.05
C ASP A 49 -5.22 -11.24 3.50
N ALA A 50 -4.29 -11.39 4.43
CA ALA A 50 -4.57 -11.31 5.87
C ALA A 50 -5.05 -9.94 6.34
N HIS A 51 -4.73 -8.84 5.62
CA HIS A 51 -5.15 -7.49 5.96
C HIS A 51 -6.50 -7.09 5.38
N ALA A 52 -7.10 -7.92 4.53
CA ALA A 52 -8.43 -7.68 4.02
C ALA A 52 -9.48 -7.76 5.15
N GLY A 53 -10.54 -6.98 5.05
CA GLY A 53 -11.61 -6.98 6.03
C GLY A 53 -12.38 -5.66 6.12
N ASP A 54 -13.31 -5.61 7.06
CA ASP A 54 -14.18 -4.47 7.30
C ASP A 54 -13.47 -3.42 8.19
N TRP A 55 -12.52 -2.73 7.59
CA TRP A 55 -11.80 -1.61 8.20
C TRP A 55 -11.21 -0.71 7.12
N HIS A 56 -10.51 0.36 7.51
CA HIS A 56 -9.98 1.34 6.56
C HIS A 56 -8.62 0.96 5.95
N ARG A 57 -7.89 -0.01 6.53
CA ARG A 57 -6.58 -0.46 6.05
C ARG A 57 -6.68 -1.74 5.22
N GLN A 58 -7.49 -1.69 4.16
CA GLN A 58 -7.81 -2.86 3.33
C GLN A 58 -6.69 -3.22 2.37
N VAL A 59 -6.01 -2.23 1.83
CA VAL A 59 -4.89 -2.41 0.89
C VAL A 59 -3.78 -1.44 1.23
N SER A 60 -2.54 -1.90 1.14
CA SER A 60 -1.36 -1.11 1.47
C SER A 60 -0.48 -0.87 0.25
N PHE A 61 0.14 0.32 0.21
CA PHE A 61 1.04 0.75 -0.86
C PHE A 61 2.37 1.18 -0.29
N LEU A 62 3.45 0.84 -0.98
CA LEU A 62 4.80 1.33 -0.71
C LEU A 62 5.52 1.57 -2.03
N ALA A 63 6.23 2.68 -2.12
CA ALA A 63 7.00 2.99 -3.32
C ALA A 63 8.28 2.15 -3.40
N GLU A 64 8.65 1.73 -4.61
CA GLU A 64 9.94 1.09 -4.88
C GLU A 64 11.10 1.98 -4.45
N GLU A 65 10.96 3.29 -4.62
CA GLU A 65 11.93 4.31 -4.22
C GLU A 65 12.21 4.24 -2.70
N SER A 66 11.20 3.95 -1.90
CA SER A 66 11.35 3.74 -0.46
C SER A 66 12.13 2.46 -0.14
N ILE A 67 11.84 1.37 -0.86
CA ILE A 67 12.55 0.09 -0.72
C ILE A 67 14.01 0.26 -1.14
N GLN A 68 14.28 1.02 -2.20
CA GLN A 68 15.63 1.27 -2.67
C GLN A 68 16.46 2.05 -1.65
N VAL A 69 15.88 3.03 -0.96
CA VAL A 69 16.56 3.74 0.14
C VAL A 69 16.93 2.76 1.27
N ALA A 70 16.04 1.83 1.61
CA ALA A 70 16.34 0.80 2.59
C ALA A 70 17.51 -0.11 2.15
N ARG A 71 17.53 -0.51 0.88
CA ARG A 71 18.66 -1.28 0.31
C ARG A 71 19.97 -0.50 0.37
N ASP A 72 19.96 0.78 0.04
CA ASP A 72 21.12 1.66 0.05
C ASP A 72 21.70 1.82 1.48
N HIS A 73 20.87 1.63 2.50
CA HIS A 73 21.28 1.60 3.91
C HIS A 73 21.68 0.20 4.41
N GLY A 74 21.81 -0.78 3.51
CA GLY A 74 22.32 -2.10 3.82
C GLY A 74 21.28 -3.15 4.20
N LEU A 75 19.98 -2.85 4.04
CA LEU A 75 18.93 -3.84 4.29
C LEU A 75 18.78 -4.78 3.07
N ASP A 76 18.73 -6.08 3.33
CA ASP A 76 18.44 -7.09 2.32
C ASP A 76 16.94 -7.29 2.17
N VAL A 77 16.31 -6.41 1.39
CA VAL A 77 14.86 -6.36 1.24
C VAL A 77 14.44 -6.25 -0.23
N GLY A 78 13.30 -6.85 -0.54
CA GLY A 78 12.66 -6.80 -1.84
C GLY A 78 11.17 -6.45 -1.73
N TYR A 79 10.45 -6.64 -2.82
CA TYR A 79 9.01 -6.40 -2.87
C TYR A 79 8.26 -7.31 -1.89
N GLY A 80 7.32 -6.75 -1.15
CA GLY A 80 6.53 -7.47 -0.16
C GLY A 80 7.17 -7.59 1.22
N ASP A 81 8.46 -7.32 1.34
CA ASP A 81 9.20 -7.53 2.59
C ASP A 81 8.79 -6.57 3.71
N PHE A 82 8.19 -5.42 3.38
CA PHE A 82 7.58 -4.51 4.35
C PHE A 82 6.07 -4.71 4.51
N ALA A 83 5.55 -5.84 4.02
CA ALA A 83 4.14 -6.22 4.04
C ALA A 83 3.21 -5.31 3.19
N GLU A 84 3.76 -4.62 2.21
CA GLU A 84 2.95 -3.89 1.25
C GLU A 84 2.25 -4.84 0.26
N ASN A 85 0.99 -4.54 -0.05
CA ASN A 85 0.25 -5.26 -1.09
C ASN A 85 0.67 -4.83 -2.49
N ILE A 86 0.83 -3.53 -2.70
CA ILE A 86 1.15 -2.96 -4.01
C ILE A 86 2.43 -2.14 -3.88
N THR A 87 3.45 -2.55 -4.62
CA THR A 87 4.68 -1.80 -4.77
C THR A 87 4.57 -0.95 -6.03
N THR A 88 4.76 0.36 -5.89
CA THR A 88 4.63 1.35 -6.98
C THR A 88 5.96 1.97 -7.34
N SER A 89 6.05 2.58 -8.51
CA SER A 89 7.14 3.49 -8.85
C SER A 89 6.66 4.66 -9.70
N GLY A 90 7.42 5.76 -9.67
CA GLY A 90 7.15 6.93 -10.51
C GLY A 90 5.97 7.79 -10.05
N ILE A 91 5.47 7.58 -8.84
CA ILE A 91 4.37 8.35 -8.25
C ILE A 91 4.62 8.54 -6.74
N ASN A 92 4.39 9.75 -6.24
CA ASN A 92 4.61 10.08 -4.83
C ASN A 92 3.42 9.62 -3.98
N VAL A 93 3.45 8.38 -3.51
CA VAL A 93 2.35 7.82 -2.71
C VAL A 93 2.36 8.32 -1.26
N LYS A 94 3.52 8.56 -0.67
CA LYS A 94 3.64 8.92 0.75
C LYS A 94 3.06 10.29 1.10
N GLU A 95 2.94 11.19 0.13
CA GLU A 95 2.41 12.54 0.32
C GLU A 95 0.98 12.70 -0.20
N MET A 96 0.29 11.62 -0.55
CA MET A 96 -1.10 11.67 -0.97
C MET A 96 -2.01 12.06 0.20
N PRO A 97 -2.83 13.13 0.07
CA PRO A 97 -3.78 13.48 1.13
C PRO A 97 -4.81 12.36 1.37
N LEU A 98 -5.31 12.26 2.60
CA LEU A 98 -6.46 11.39 2.90
C LEU A 98 -7.64 11.74 2.02
N GLY A 99 -8.34 10.74 1.51
CA GLY A 99 -9.46 10.93 0.57
C GLY A 99 -9.06 10.99 -0.89
N THR A 100 -7.77 10.97 -1.21
CA THR A 100 -7.29 10.89 -2.60
C THR A 100 -7.79 9.61 -3.25
N ARG A 101 -8.33 9.71 -4.45
CA ARG A 101 -8.82 8.56 -5.23
C ARG A 101 -7.85 8.19 -6.32
N LEU A 102 -7.54 6.90 -6.34
CA LEU A 102 -6.59 6.28 -7.26
C LEU A 102 -7.30 5.24 -8.12
N GLN A 103 -7.09 5.32 -9.43
CA GLN A 103 -7.31 4.19 -10.32
C GLN A 103 -6.07 3.30 -10.22
N VAL A 104 -6.24 2.06 -9.78
CA VAL A 104 -5.16 1.08 -9.66
C VAL A 104 -5.55 -0.13 -10.49
N GLY A 105 -4.88 -0.34 -11.62
CA GLY A 105 -5.37 -1.30 -12.60
C GLY A 105 -6.82 -0.97 -12.99
N THR A 106 -7.74 -1.91 -12.77
CA THR A 106 -9.19 -1.69 -13.01
C THR A 106 -9.97 -1.35 -11.74
N ALA A 107 -9.32 -1.29 -10.57
CA ALA A 107 -9.95 -0.97 -9.30
C ALA A 107 -9.90 0.53 -8.97
N LEU A 108 -10.82 0.97 -8.11
CA LEU A 108 -10.83 2.30 -7.53
C LEU A 108 -10.55 2.21 -6.03
N VAL A 109 -9.53 2.93 -5.58
CA VAL A 109 -9.08 2.94 -4.17
C VAL A 109 -9.08 4.37 -3.65
N GLU A 110 -9.53 4.57 -2.41
CA GLU A 110 -9.42 5.85 -1.70
C GLU A 110 -8.38 5.74 -0.60
N VAL A 111 -7.45 6.69 -0.54
CA VAL A 111 -6.41 6.73 0.51
C VAL A 111 -7.07 6.98 1.85
N SER A 112 -6.88 6.06 2.79
CA SER A 112 -7.56 6.02 4.08
C SER A 112 -6.66 6.21 5.29
N GLN A 113 -5.36 6.03 5.13
CA GLN A 113 -4.37 6.26 6.19
C GLN A 113 -2.99 6.52 5.58
N ILE A 114 -2.27 7.48 6.17
CA ILE A 114 -0.89 7.80 5.83
C ILE A 114 -0.01 7.28 6.94
N GLY A 115 0.94 6.41 6.59
CA GLY A 115 1.83 5.78 7.54
C GLY A 115 1.14 4.87 8.54
N LYS A 116 1.85 4.48 9.57
CA LYS A 116 1.35 3.59 10.63
C LYS A 116 2.12 3.83 11.92
N ILE A 117 1.42 3.87 13.04
CA ILE A 117 2.04 3.85 14.37
C ILE A 117 2.19 2.38 14.78
N CYS A 118 3.44 1.92 14.97
CA CYS A 118 3.75 0.60 15.48
C CYS A 118 4.22 0.71 16.93
N HIS A 119 3.41 0.23 17.86
CA HIS A 119 3.74 0.20 19.30
C HIS A 119 4.69 -0.96 19.64
N THR A 120 4.65 -2.04 18.86
CA THR A 120 5.49 -3.23 19.02
C THR A 120 6.17 -3.56 17.70
N ARG A 121 7.44 -3.93 17.76
CA ARG A 121 8.17 -4.42 16.58
C ARG A 121 7.60 -5.78 16.17
N CYS A 122 7.25 -5.91 14.89
CA CYS A 122 6.74 -7.16 14.33
C CYS A 122 7.87 -7.99 13.68
N ALA A 123 7.51 -9.15 13.14
CA ALA A 123 8.46 -10.02 12.44
C ALA A 123 9.22 -9.30 11.31
N ILE A 124 8.57 -8.36 10.63
CA ILE A 124 9.17 -7.58 9.54
C ILE A 124 10.37 -6.78 10.05
N TYR A 125 10.23 -6.11 11.19
CA TYR A 125 11.33 -5.36 11.80
C TYR A 125 12.53 -6.26 12.11
N TYR A 126 12.29 -7.42 12.71
CA TYR A 126 13.36 -8.34 13.09
C TYR A 126 14.02 -9.02 11.88
N LEU A 127 13.27 -9.29 10.82
CA LEU A 127 13.78 -9.92 9.61
C LEU A 127 14.54 -8.95 8.70
N ALA A 128 14.05 -7.72 8.59
CA ALA A 128 14.61 -6.69 7.72
C ALA A 128 15.64 -5.78 8.43
N GLY A 129 15.68 -5.78 9.76
CA GLY A 129 16.54 -4.89 10.57
C GLY A 129 15.93 -3.52 10.85
N ASP A 130 14.96 -3.08 10.08
CA ASP A 130 14.16 -1.87 10.28
C ASP A 130 12.84 -2.01 9.49
N CYS A 131 11.89 -1.13 9.74
CA CYS A 131 10.67 -1.03 8.95
C CYS A 131 10.40 0.42 8.57
N ILE A 132 10.38 0.68 7.26
CA ILE A 132 10.11 2.01 6.70
C ILE A 132 8.61 2.29 6.55
N PHE A 133 7.74 1.28 6.62
CA PHE A 133 6.31 1.40 6.37
C PHE A 133 5.63 2.47 7.24
N PRO A 134 5.96 2.63 8.54
CA PRO A 134 5.39 3.68 9.37
C PRO A 134 5.59 5.10 8.83
N ARG A 135 6.66 5.32 8.06
CA ARG A 135 7.04 6.63 7.50
C ARG A 135 6.66 6.80 6.03
N GLU A 136 6.69 5.72 5.27
CA GLU A 136 6.66 5.78 3.81
C GLU A 136 5.41 5.13 3.20
N GLY A 137 4.73 4.26 3.96
CA GLY A 137 3.58 3.52 3.45
C GLY A 137 2.27 4.28 3.60
N ILE A 138 1.31 3.91 2.76
CA ILE A 138 -0.07 4.37 2.86
C ILE A 138 -1.02 3.18 2.79
N PHE A 139 -2.25 3.40 3.25
CA PHE A 139 -3.35 2.46 3.13
C PHE A 139 -4.50 3.06 2.36
N GLY A 140 -5.29 2.20 1.74
CA GLY A 140 -6.54 2.56 1.10
C GLY A 140 -7.65 1.57 1.41
N TRP A 141 -8.88 2.00 1.15
CA TRP A 141 -10.02 1.12 1.09
C TRP A 141 -10.49 1.01 -0.36
N VAL A 142 -10.99 -0.17 -0.72
CA VAL A 142 -11.44 -0.45 -2.08
C VAL A 142 -12.86 0.09 -2.28
N VAL A 143 -12.99 1.10 -3.12
CA VAL A 143 -14.29 1.71 -3.46
C VAL A 143 -15.00 0.90 -4.52
N GLU A 144 -14.28 0.55 -5.59
CA GLU A 144 -14.78 -0.30 -6.68
C GLU A 144 -13.82 -1.46 -6.91
N PRO A 145 -14.35 -2.68 -7.10
CA PRO A 145 -13.52 -3.86 -7.29
C PRO A 145 -12.80 -3.84 -8.62
N GLY A 146 -11.74 -4.61 -8.71
CA GLY A 146 -11.00 -4.78 -9.96
C GLY A 146 -9.77 -5.65 -9.77
N VAL A 147 -9.01 -5.79 -10.84
CA VAL A 147 -7.77 -6.56 -10.87
C VAL A 147 -6.60 -5.62 -11.03
N VAL A 148 -5.55 -5.88 -10.26
CA VAL A 148 -4.28 -5.16 -10.35
C VAL A 148 -3.20 -6.14 -10.78
N ARG A 149 -2.50 -5.80 -11.85
CA ARG A 149 -1.40 -6.59 -12.41
C ARG A 149 -0.09 -5.82 -12.37
N VAL A 150 1.00 -6.55 -12.31
CA VAL A 150 2.34 -5.96 -12.52
C VAL A 150 2.37 -5.26 -13.89
N GLY A 151 2.83 -4.01 -13.91
CA GLY A 151 2.86 -3.17 -15.11
C GLY A 151 1.64 -2.27 -15.30
N ASP A 152 0.58 -2.47 -14.51
CA ASP A 152 -0.61 -1.61 -14.54
C ASP A 152 -0.28 -0.19 -14.05
N GLU A 153 -1.10 0.77 -14.48
CA GLU A 153 -1.00 2.16 -14.03
C GLU A 153 -1.65 2.36 -12.66
N VAL A 154 -1.04 3.27 -11.90
CA VAL A 154 -1.64 3.93 -10.73
C VAL A 154 -1.85 5.39 -11.10
N ARG A 155 -3.10 5.84 -11.16
CA ARG A 155 -3.44 7.18 -11.62
C ARG A 155 -4.20 7.95 -10.54
N VAL A 156 -3.78 9.19 -10.27
CA VAL A 156 -4.50 10.09 -9.38
C VAL A 156 -5.72 10.67 -10.12
N LEU A 157 -6.92 10.27 -9.67
CA LEU A 157 -8.18 10.76 -10.24
C LEU A 157 -8.64 12.05 -9.58
N SER A 158 -8.50 12.15 -8.26
CA SER A 158 -8.82 13.34 -7.49
C SER A 158 -7.97 13.38 -6.22
N LEU A 159 -7.61 14.58 -5.78
CA LEU A 159 -6.93 14.78 -4.51
C LEU A 159 -7.93 14.89 -3.38
N GLY A 160 -7.63 14.22 -2.26
CA GLY A 160 -8.42 14.32 -1.05
C GLY A 160 -8.19 15.63 -0.31
N GLU A 161 -9.14 15.98 0.54
CA GLU A 161 -9.11 17.19 1.37
C GLU A 161 -8.64 16.92 2.80
N GLY A 162 -8.06 15.74 3.05
CA GLY A 162 -7.61 15.31 4.38
C GLY A 162 -8.67 14.52 5.16
N GLU A 163 -9.75 14.14 4.50
CA GLU A 163 -10.86 13.35 5.08
C GLU A 163 -11.10 12.09 4.25
N VAL A 164 -11.60 11.05 4.91
CA VAL A 164 -12.02 9.82 4.25
C VAL A 164 -13.54 9.68 4.30
N HIS A 165 -14.11 9.12 3.23
CA HIS A 165 -15.56 8.94 3.12
C HIS A 165 -16.08 7.68 3.81
N ARG A 166 -15.19 6.86 4.34
CA ARG A 166 -15.50 5.68 5.14
C ARG A 166 -15.19 5.95 6.59
N THR A 167 -16.07 5.54 7.50
CA THR A 167 -15.80 5.60 8.94
C THR A 167 -14.56 4.78 9.26
N LEU A 168 -13.58 5.41 9.89
CA LEU A 168 -12.35 4.75 10.30
C LEU A 168 -12.63 3.74 11.41
N CYS A 169 -12.06 2.56 11.28
CA CYS A 169 -12.10 1.50 12.27
C CYS A 169 -10.68 1.00 12.50
N ASP A 170 -10.24 1.01 13.74
CA ASP A 170 -8.88 0.63 14.10
C ASP A 170 -8.61 -0.87 14.00
N LYS A 171 -9.65 -1.68 14.00
CA LYS A 171 -9.53 -3.13 13.96
C LYS A 171 -10.59 -3.75 13.06
N PRO A 172 -10.23 -4.75 12.27
CA PRO A 172 -11.23 -5.56 11.58
C PRO A 172 -12.10 -6.26 12.63
N LYS A 173 -13.39 -6.35 12.34
CA LYS A 173 -14.29 -7.16 13.17
C LYS A 173 -13.77 -8.60 13.15
N LYS A 174 -13.63 -9.18 14.33
CA LYS A 174 -13.34 -10.62 14.44
C LYS A 174 -14.56 -11.37 13.94
N HIS A 175 -14.38 -12.16 12.93
CA HIS A 175 -15.37 -13.10 12.45
C HIS A 175 -15.12 -14.47 13.06
#